data_87e9ab4683c9580ed1a113d1c0e945a8
#
_entry.id   87e9ab4683c9580ed1a113d1c0e945a8
#
_cell.length_a   1.000
_cell.length_b   1.000
_cell.length_c   1.000
_cell.angle_alpha   90.00
_cell.angle_beta   90.00
_cell.angle_gamma   90.00
#
_symmetry.space_group_name_H-M   'P 1'
#
loop_
_entity.id
_entity.type
_entity.pdbx_description
1 polymer ?
#
loop_
_entity_poly.entity_id
_entity_poly.type
_entity_poly.pdbx_seq_one_letter_code
_entity_poly.pdbx_strand_id
1 'polypeptide(L)'
;MLRRGLLALLVLAAALPISFVYARTHTVEQGDTLSAIAEHYGVSTEELAAANGISDPDRIYAGQVLTVGDGGPAVAPPTERVHIVVAGETLSSIAEDYGFTLSDLLDLNGLEDANYIYEGQALSLPVSHYAPAPVSRAETEWILRAAANEFGVDQSIILGLAWLESGWNQSMTSHVGAVGVMQLMEPTAEWGLEYLVSDATNWRISTEDNVRLGTAVFAHMLVQAGWDVELALAFYYQGWRSIEINGMFDDTYQYIDNVLALASEFR
;
A
#
# COMPACT_ATOMS: atom_id res chain seq x y z
N MET A 1 -62.30 -25.95 4.72
CA MET A 1 -61.26 -25.58 3.77
C MET A 1 -60.14 -24.89 4.56
N LEU A 2 -59.12 -25.65 4.95
CA LEU A 2 -57.97 -25.16 5.69
C LEU A 2 -56.93 -24.66 4.70
N ARG A 3 -56.59 -23.34 4.73
CA ARG A 3 -55.41 -22.78 4.05
C ARG A 3 -54.20 -22.97 4.95
N ARG A 4 -53.30 -23.83 4.54
CA ARG A 4 -51.97 -23.99 5.13
C ARG A 4 -51.09 -22.82 4.64
N GLY A 5 -50.73 -21.91 5.55
CA GLY A 5 -49.69 -20.90 5.31
C GLY A 5 -48.32 -21.55 5.39
N LEU A 6 -47.57 -21.47 4.31
CA LEU A 6 -46.13 -21.84 4.26
C LEU A 6 -45.34 -20.72 4.90
N LEU A 7 -44.76 -20.99 6.07
CA LEU A 7 -43.78 -20.11 6.69
C LEU A 7 -42.45 -20.34 5.95
N ALA A 8 -42.04 -19.40 5.10
CA ALA A 8 -40.71 -19.40 4.51
C ALA A 8 -39.71 -18.96 5.59
N LEU A 9 -38.90 -19.89 6.06
CA LEU A 9 -37.79 -19.63 6.95
C LEU A 9 -36.67 -18.96 6.12
N LEU A 10 -36.52 -17.64 6.28
CA LEU A 10 -35.44 -16.91 5.69
C LEU A 10 -34.17 -17.23 6.50
N VAL A 11 -33.36 -18.17 6.01
CA VAL A 11 -32.00 -18.37 6.55
C VAL A 11 -31.15 -17.20 6.09
N LEU A 12 -30.95 -16.23 6.98
CA LEU A 12 -30.00 -15.17 6.82
C LEU A 12 -28.61 -15.80 7.02
N ALA A 13 -27.97 -16.22 5.92
CA ALA A 13 -26.57 -16.60 5.94
C ALA A 13 -25.77 -15.31 6.21
N ALA A 14 -25.33 -15.14 7.47
CA ALA A 14 -24.33 -14.16 7.80
C ALA A 14 -23.06 -14.52 7.01
N ALA A 15 -22.77 -13.76 5.96
CA ALA A 15 -21.48 -13.82 5.30
C ALA A 15 -20.44 -13.30 6.32
N LEU A 16 -19.69 -14.21 6.91
CA LEU A 16 -18.49 -13.85 7.65
C LEU A 16 -17.54 -13.18 6.66
N PRO A 17 -16.91 -12.07 7.02
CA PRO A 17 -15.89 -11.49 6.16
C PRO A 17 -14.80 -12.54 5.95
N ILE A 18 -14.58 -12.93 4.70
CA ILE A 18 -13.44 -13.75 4.32
C ILE A 18 -12.26 -12.78 4.40
N SER A 19 -11.59 -12.78 5.54
CA SER A 19 -10.27 -12.12 5.66
C SER A 19 -9.32 -12.95 4.80
N PHE A 20 -8.98 -12.45 3.63
CA PHE A 20 -7.88 -12.99 2.85
C PHE A 20 -6.60 -12.63 3.60
N VAL A 21 -6.04 -13.59 4.29
CA VAL A 21 -4.69 -13.51 4.85
C VAL A 21 -3.74 -13.68 3.67
N TYR A 22 -3.15 -12.58 3.24
CA TYR A 22 -2.10 -12.62 2.21
C TYR A 22 -0.81 -13.10 2.86
N ALA A 23 -0.27 -14.22 2.38
CA ALA A 23 1.05 -14.68 2.77
C ALA A 23 2.09 -13.68 2.23
N ARG A 24 2.76 -12.96 3.12
CA ARG A 24 3.92 -12.14 2.73
C ARG A 24 5.06 -13.06 2.34
N THR A 25 5.80 -12.69 1.30
CA THR A 25 7.00 -13.44 0.89
C THR A 25 8.24 -12.54 0.94
N HIS A 26 9.38 -13.14 1.25
CA HIS A 26 10.70 -12.51 1.20
C HIS A 26 11.59 -13.33 0.27
N THR A 27 12.28 -12.67 -0.65
CA THR A 27 13.30 -13.32 -1.47
C THR A 27 14.65 -13.13 -0.81
N VAL A 28 15.26 -14.22 -0.37
CA VAL A 28 16.55 -14.21 0.32
C VAL A 28 17.63 -13.58 -0.56
N GLU A 29 18.30 -12.57 -0.06
CA GLU A 29 19.43 -11.91 -0.69
C GLU A 29 20.77 -12.47 -0.17
N GLN A 30 21.87 -12.13 -0.88
CA GLN A 30 23.20 -12.57 -0.46
C GLN A 30 23.62 -11.87 0.84
N GLY A 31 23.78 -12.67 1.89
CA GLY A 31 24.14 -12.19 3.24
C GLY A 31 22.98 -12.23 4.24
N ASP A 32 21.77 -12.53 3.79
CA ASP A 32 20.64 -12.73 4.67
C ASP A 32 20.82 -13.96 5.56
N THR A 33 20.28 -13.84 6.78
CA THR A 33 20.09 -14.95 7.70
C THR A 33 18.62 -15.10 8.05
N LEU A 34 18.17 -16.32 8.31
CA LEU A 34 16.78 -16.57 8.68
C LEU A 34 16.36 -15.77 9.93
N SER A 35 17.28 -15.58 10.87
CA SER A 35 17.02 -14.77 12.06
C SER A 35 16.87 -13.28 11.76
N ALA A 36 17.70 -12.72 10.87
CA ALA A 36 17.56 -11.33 10.45
C ALA A 36 16.25 -11.08 9.69
N ILE A 37 15.89 -12.02 8.80
CA ILE A 37 14.61 -11.98 8.08
C ILE A 37 13.43 -12.08 9.06
N ALA A 38 13.48 -13.02 10.01
CA ALA A 38 12.44 -13.20 11.03
C ALA A 38 12.27 -11.93 11.89
N GLU A 39 13.37 -11.33 12.32
CA GLU A 39 13.40 -10.08 13.07
C GLU A 39 12.80 -8.93 12.23
N HIS A 40 13.17 -8.84 10.95
CA HIS A 40 12.63 -7.83 10.02
C HIS A 40 11.11 -7.90 9.89
N TYR A 41 10.54 -9.10 9.88
CA TYR A 41 9.08 -9.30 9.74
C TYR A 41 8.37 -9.48 11.09
N GLY A 42 9.07 -9.34 12.21
CA GLY A 42 8.48 -9.41 13.56
C GLY A 42 7.94 -10.78 13.94
N VAL A 43 8.50 -11.86 13.35
CA VAL A 43 8.19 -13.25 13.68
C VAL A 43 9.40 -13.92 14.34
N SER A 44 9.21 -15.04 15.03
CA SER A 44 10.35 -15.80 15.53
C SER A 44 11.03 -16.59 14.39
N THR A 45 12.33 -16.87 14.57
CA THR A 45 13.09 -17.68 13.60
C THR A 45 12.46 -19.07 13.43
N GLU A 46 11.93 -19.63 14.53
CA GLU A 46 11.26 -20.93 14.55
C GLU A 46 9.95 -20.91 13.76
N GLU A 47 9.14 -19.86 13.92
CA GLU A 47 7.90 -19.68 13.14
C GLU A 47 8.19 -19.52 11.67
N LEU A 48 9.18 -18.70 11.30
CA LEU A 48 9.60 -18.51 9.92
C LEU A 48 10.14 -19.81 9.31
N ALA A 49 10.95 -20.56 10.06
CA ALA A 49 11.46 -21.87 9.65
C ALA A 49 10.33 -22.86 9.41
N ALA A 50 9.40 -22.96 10.37
CA ALA A 50 8.26 -23.89 10.30
C ALA A 50 7.32 -23.57 9.11
N ALA A 51 7.02 -22.29 8.90
CA ALA A 51 6.17 -21.83 7.77
C ALA A 51 6.76 -22.18 6.41
N ASN A 52 8.09 -22.32 6.32
CA ASN A 52 8.81 -22.60 5.07
C ASN A 52 9.39 -24.03 4.97
N GLY A 53 9.11 -24.89 5.95
CA GLY A 53 9.64 -26.26 5.97
C GLY A 53 11.17 -26.31 6.13
N ILE A 54 11.78 -25.30 6.74
CA ILE A 54 13.22 -25.18 6.94
C ILE A 54 13.58 -25.92 8.23
N SER A 55 14.29 -27.03 8.10
CA SER A 55 14.74 -27.81 9.24
C SER A 55 16.07 -27.34 9.86
N ASP A 56 16.85 -26.58 9.11
CA ASP A 56 18.15 -26.03 9.51
C ASP A 56 18.15 -24.52 9.21
N PRO A 57 17.99 -23.67 10.24
CA PRO A 57 17.92 -22.21 10.09
C PRO A 57 19.16 -21.57 9.44
N ASP A 58 20.30 -22.25 9.49
CA ASP A 58 21.55 -21.78 8.90
C ASP A 58 21.65 -22.09 7.38
N ARG A 59 20.62 -22.76 6.81
CA ARG A 59 20.59 -23.18 5.41
C ARG A 59 19.48 -22.52 4.63
N ILE A 60 19.65 -21.24 4.38
CA ILE A 60 18.87 -20.51 3.38
C ILE A 60 19.78 -20.06 2.24
N TYR A 61 19.23 -19.87 1.05
CA TYR A 61 20.00 -19.59 -0.16
C TYR A 61 19.50 -18.32 -0.84
N ALA A 62 20.43 -17.51 -1.35
CA ALA A 62 20.07 -16.33 -2.14
C ALA A 62 19.16 -16.73 -3.33
N GLY A 63 18.05 -16.01 -3.51
CA GLY A 63 16.99 -16.33 -4.47
C GLY A 63 15.90 -17.27 -3.93
N GLN A 64 16.04 -17.83 -2.73
CA GLN A 64 14.97 -18.60 -2.08
C GLN A 64 13.83 -17.67 -1.67
N VAL A 65 12.59 -18.05 -1.98
CA VAL A 65 11.39 -17.29 -1.57
C VAL A 65 10.85 -17.91 -0.28
N LEU A 66 10.77 -17.08 0.76
CA LEU A 66 10.24 -17.46 2.06
C LEU A 66 8.86 -16.84 2.27
N THR A 67 7.92 -17.63 2.75
CA THR A 67 6.65 -17.13 3.29
C THR A 67 6.90 -16.59 4.69
N VAL A 68 6.69 -15.29 4.88
CA VAL A 68 7.01 -14.60 6.14
C VAL A 68 5.75 -14.31 6.97
N GLY A 69 5.00 -15.36 7.26
CA GLY A 69 3.81 -15.35 8.12
C GLY A 69 2.50 -15.20 7.37
N ASP A 70 1.56 -16.06 7.72
CA ASP A 70 0.14 -15.85 7.57
C ASP A 70 -0.33 -15.20 8.88
N GLY A 71 -0.94 -14.03 8.80
CA GLY A 71 -1.32 -13.23 9.96
C GLY A 71 -1.99 -14.03 11.08
N GLY A 72 -1.15 -14.56 11.99
CA GLY A 72 -1.62 -14.81 13.35
C GLY A 72 -2.14 -13.51 13.96
N PRO A 73 -2.90 -13.54 15.07
CA PRO A 73 -3.43 -12.34 15.67
C PRO A 73 -2.29 -11.34 15.79
N ALA A 74 -2.46 -10.18 15.16
CA ALA A 74 -1.44 -9.16 15.09
C ALA A 74 -0.79 -9.00 16.47
N VAL A 75 0.46 -9.42 16.58
CA VAL A 75 1.28 -8.92 17.67
C VAL A 75 1.24 -7.42 17.47
N ALA A 76 0.65 -6.71 18.42
CA ALA A 76 0.60 -5.27 18.37
C ALA A 76 1.99 -4.78 17.97
N PRO A 77 2.11 -3.93 16.94
CA PRO A 77 3.41 -3.44 16.52
C PRO A 77 4.14 -2.94 17.75
N PRO A 78 5.46 -3.10 17.87
CA PRO A 78 6.20 -2.65 19.03
C PRO A 78 5.78 -1.22 19.31
N THR A 79 5.31 -0.96 20.53
CA THR A 79 4.76 0.33 20.96
C THR A 79 5.81 1.43 20.96
N GLU A 80 7.08 1.08 20.73
CA GLU A 80 8.19 2.03 20.64
C GLU A 80 9.24 1.48 19.67
N ARG A 81 9.62 2.29 18.69
CA ARG A 81 10.82 2.10 17.88
C ARG A 81 11.85 3.10 18.35
N VAL A 82 13.07 2.66 18.41
CA VAL A 82 14.18 3.49 18.88
C VAL A 82 15.30 3.49 17.84
N HIS A 83 15.74 4.67 17.42
CA HIS A 83 16.96 4.88 16.66
C HIS A 83 18.08 5.28 17.62
N ILE A 84 19.24 4.68 17.47
CA ILE A 84 20.45 5.09 18.21
C ILE A 84 21.28 5.97 17.29
N VAL A 85 21.42 7.23 17.64
CA VAL A 85 22.16 8.20 16.84
C VAL A 85 23.61 7.75 16.67
N VAL A 86 24.09 7.68 15.44
CA VAL A 86 25.49 7.39 15.14
C VAL A 86 26.24 8.65 14.74
N ALA A 87 27.59 8.58 14.76
CA ALA A 87 28.46 9.72 14.49
C ALA A 87 28.16 10.35 13.12
N GLY A 88 27.88 11.64 13.11
CA GLY A 88 27.63 12.41 11.87
C GLY A 88 26.18 12.52 11.46
N GLU A 89 25.25 11.84 12.11
CA GLU A 89 23.82 12.01 11.87
C GLU A 89 23.30 13.33 12.45
N THR A 90 22.25 13.82 11.80
CA THR A 90 21.45 14.96 12.28
C THR A 90 19.99 14.51 12.43
N LEU A 91 19.24 15.20 13.26
CA LEU A 91 17.81 14.88 13.41
C LEU A 91 17.05 15.00 12.07
N SER A 92 17.49 15.91 11.20
CA SER A 92 16.93 16.07 9.84
C SER A 92 17.25 14.89 8.94
N SER A 93 18.50 14.36 8.95
CA SER A 93 18.85 13.18 8.16
C SER A 93 18.11 11.94 8.66
N ILE A 94 18.01 11.77 9.98
CA ILE A 94 17.24 10.67 10.59
C ILE A 94 15.75 10.77 10.20
N ALA A 95 15.15 11.97 10.26
CA ALA A 95 13.78 12.19 9.83
C ALA A 95 13.57 11.79 8.36
N GLU A 96 14.48 12.21 7.47
CA GLU A 96 14.46 11.88 6.05
C GLU A 96 14.59 10.37 5.80
N ASP A 97 15.55 9.71 6.46
CA ASP A 97 15.81 8.27 6.33
C ASP A 97 14.61 7.41 6.75
N TYR A 98 13.85 7.88 7.74
CA TYR A 98 12.65 7.19 8.24
C TYR A 98 11.34 7.74 7.68
N GLY A 99 11.37 8.74 6.79
CA GLY A 99 10.18 9.31 6.16
C GLY A 99 9.31 10.18 7.09
N PHE A 100 9.90 10.75 8.16
CA PHE A 100 9.21 11.63 9.11
C PHE A 100 9.49 13.10 8.81
N THR A 101 8.63 13.97 9.34
CA THR A 101 9.00 15.38 9.42
C THR A 101 9.92 15.61 10.61
N LEU A 102 10.79 16.63 10.50
CA LEU A 102 11.64 17.05 11.61
C LEU A 102 10.81 17.41 12.86
N SER A 103 9.63 18.00 12.64
CA SER A 103 8.68 18.34 13.71
C SER A 103 8.19 17.10 14.46
N ASP A 104 7.84 16.02 13.73
CA ASP A 104 7.36 14.78 14.35
C ASP A 104 8.40 14.18 15.29
N LEU A 105 9.69 14.19 14.89
CA LEU A 105 10.78 13.68 15.73
C LEU A 105 11.09 14.59 16.92
N LEU A 106 11.01 15.91 16.74
CA LEU A 106 11.16 16.88 17.84
C LEU A 106 10.09 16.68 18.90
N ASP A 107 8.83 16.66 18.48
CA ASP A 107 7.66 16.55 19.37
C ASP A 107 7.65 15.22 20.12
N LEU A 108 7.91 14.10 19.40
CA LEU A 108 7.92 12.77 20.00
C LEU A 108 9.04 12.59 21.05
N ASN A 109 10.20 13.22 20.83
CA ASN A 109 11.35 13.10 21.70
C ASN A 109 11.48 14.26 22.71
N GLY A 110 10.53 15.19 22.73
CA GLY A 110 10.56 16.35 23.62
C GLY A 110 11.78 17.24 23.40
N LEU A 111 12.25 17.33 22.14
CA LEU A 111 13.41 18.14 21.76
C LEU A 111 12.96 19.53 21.35
N GLU A 112 13.53 20.57 21.96
CA GLU A 112 13.24 21.97 21.64
C GLU A 112 14.07 22.47 20.45
N ASP A 113 15.22 21.81 20.15
CA ASP A 113 16.14 22.19 19.08
C ASP A 113 16.74 20.95 18.39
N ALA A 114 16.57 20.89 17.07
CA ALA A 114 17.07 19.82 16.22
C ALA A 114 18.59 19.61 16.23
N ASN A 115 19.33 20.62 16.68
CA ASN A 115 20.80 20.59 16.74
C ASN A 115 21.34 19.92 18.02
N TYR A 116 20.47 19.60 18.97
CA TYR A 116 20.88 19.00 20.26
C TYR A 116 20.61 17.49 20.29
N ILE A 117 21.26 16.76 19.37
CA ILE A 117 21.36 15.31 19.45
C ILE A 117 22.84 14.92 19.53
N TYR A 118 23.13 13.76 20.14
CA TYR A 118 24.51 13.27 20.33
C TYR A 118 24.59 11.79 20.01
N GLU A 119 25.79 11.36 19.60
CA GLU A 119 26.09 9.95 19.35
C GLU A 119 25.74 9.06 20.55
N GLY A 120 25.06 7.96 20.29
CA GLY A 120 24.54 7.04 21.31
C GLY A 120 23.21 7.47 21.93
N GLN A 121 22.65 8.61 21.57
CA GLN A 121 21.31 9.01 22.00
C GLN A 121 20.24 8.10 21.39
N ALA A 122 19.33 7.64 22.25
CA ALA A 122 18.14 6.92 21.80
C ALA A 122 17.03 7.90 21.44
N LEU A 123 16.57 7.85 20.22
CA LEU A 123 15.43 8.63 19.71
C LEU A 123 14.25 7.70 19.49
N SER A 124 13.12 8.01 20.11
CA SER A 124 11.85 7.35 19.78
C SER A 124 11.42 7.74 18.37
N LEU A 125 11.06 6.74 17.56
CA LEU A 125 10.52 6.94 16.22
C LEU A 125 9.01 6.77 16.24
N PRO A 126 8.25 7.60 15.49
CA PRO A 126 6.81 7.43 15.39
C PRO A 126 6.45 6.04 14.83
N VAL A 127 5.58 5.33 15.50
CA VAL A 127 5.17 3.98 15.09
C VAL A 127 4.26 3.97 13.87
N SER A 128 3.68 5.11 13.53
CA SER A 128 2.71 5.29 12.44
C SER A 128 3.31 5.63 11.07
N HIS A 129 4.64 5.82 10.97
CA HIS A 129 5.29 6.27 9.74
C HIS A 129 6.46 5.35 9.35
N TYR A 130 6.26 4.07 9.39
CA TYR A 130 7.20 3.16 8.75
C TYR A 130 6.98 3.25 7.23
N ALA A 131 7.89 3.91 6.54
CA ALA A 131 8.03 3.66 5.13
C ALA A 131 8.44 2.18 4.99
N PRO A 132 7.59 1.30 4.46
CA PRO A 132 8.01 -0.06 4.20
C PRO A 132 9.24 -0.02 3.31
N ALA A 133 10.13 -1.01 3.44
CA ALA A 133 11.25 -1.18 2.53
C ALA A 133 10.76 -1.01 1.09
N PRO A 134 11.55 -0.41 0.18
CA PRO A 134 11.14 -0.20 -1.19
C PRO A 134 10.62 -1.51 -1.77
N VAL A 135 9.34 -1.54 -2.10
CA VAL A 135 8.69 -2.71 -2.69
C VAL A 135 9.29 -2.94 -4.06
N SER A 136 9.71 -4.16 -4.34
CA SER A 136 10.27 -4.48 -5.65
C SER A 136 9.22 -4.27 -6.76
N ARG A 137 9.66 -4.03 -8.00
CA ARG A 137 8.75 -3.89 -9.14
C ARG A 137 7.80 -5.09 -9.31
N ALA A 138 8.32 -6.30 -9.12
CA ALA A 138 7.51 -7.53 -9.23
C ALA A 138 6.45 -7.60 -8.12
N GLU A 139 6.78 -7.18 -6.92
CA GLU A 139 5.87 -7.11 -5.79
C GLU A 139 4.82 -6.00 -5.99
N THR A 140 5.22 -4.83 -6.50
CA THR A 140 4.26 -3.77 -6.86
C THR A 140 3.29 -4.25 -7.93
N GLU A 141 3.74 -4.98 -8.95
CA GLU A 141 2.88 -5.59 -9.96
C GLU A 141 1.88 -6.57 -9.33
N TRP A 142 2.36 -7.41 -8.41
CA TRP A 142 1.49 -8.34 -7.69
C TRP A 142 0.42 -7.61 -6.87
N ILE A 143 0.80 -6.55 -6.12
CA ILE A 143 -0.13 -5.72 -5.34
C ILE A 143 -1.19 -5.07 -6.25
N LEU A 144 -0.78 -4.53 -7.41
CA LEU A 144 -1.69 -3.93 -8.39
C LEU A 144 -2.71 -4.96 -8.92
N ARG A 145 -2.24 -6.17 -9.27
CA ARG A 145 -3.11 -7.25 -9.73
C ARG A 145 -4.08 -7.72 -8.63
N ALA A 146 -3.60 -7.81 -7.40
CA ALA A 146 -4.42 -8.18 -6.23
C ALA A 146 -5.53 -7.14 -5.98
N ALA A 147 -5.19 -5.86 -5.98
CA ALA A 147 -6.16 -4.78 -5.82
C ALA A 147 -7.17 -4.73 -6.97
N ALA A 148 -6.72 -4.93 -8.22
CA ALA A 148 -7.62 -5.01 -9.36
C ALA A 148 -8.66 -6.14 -9.21
N ASN A 149 -8.24 -7.32 -8.71
CA ASN A 149 -9.14 -8.43 -8.42
C ASN A 149 -10.09 -8.11 -7.25
N GLU A 150 -9.59 -7.49 -6.18
CA GLU A 150 -10.38 -7.10 -5.00
C GLU A 150 -11.55 -6.20 -5.40
N PHE A 151 -11.31 -5.22 -6.26
CA PHE A 151 -12.31 -4.24 -6.68
C PHE A 151 -12.99 -4.56 -8.01
N GLY A 152 -12.73 -5.72 -8.60
CA GLY A 152 -13.38 -6.19 -9.83
C GLY A 152 -13.03 -5.36 -11.08
N VAL A 153 -11.82 -4.82 -11.14
CA VAL A 153 -11.31 -4.04 -12.27
C VAL A 153 -10.40 -4.91 -13.13
N ASP A 154 -10.34 -4.63 -14.43
CA ASP A 154 -9.38 -5.30 -15.32
C ASP A 154 -7.94 -4.99 -14.88
N GLN A 155 -7.16 -6.06 -14.63
CA GLN A 155 -5.78 -5.95 -14.14
C GLN A 155 -4.91 -5.12 -15.08
N SER A 156 -5.07 -5.30 -16.40
CA SER A 156 -4.25 -4.59 -17.39
C SER A 156 -4.48 -3.08 -17.33
N ILE A 157 -5.72 -2.64 -17.06
CA ILE A 157 -6.05 -1.23 -16.93
C ILE A 157 -5.37 -0.63 -15.69
N ILE A 158 -5.44 -1.31 -14.52
CA ILE A 158 -4.79 -0.82 -13.30
C ILE A 158 -3.27 -0.79 -13.45
N LEU A 159 -2.67 -1.78 -14.09
CA LEU A 159 -1.23 -1.82 -14.36
C LEU A 159 -0.81 -0.66 -15.29
N GLY A 160 -1.53 -0.43 -16.38
CA GLY A 160 -1.27 0.66 -17.32
C GLY A 160 -1.46 2.04 -16.70
N LEU A 161 -2.53 2.22 -15.94
CA LEU A 161 -2.84 3.43 -15.19
C LEU A 161 -1.71 3.76 -14.21
N ALA A 162 -1.38 2.86 -13.31
CA ALA A 162 -0.33 3.06 -12.32
C ALA A 162 1.06 3.26 -12.95
N TRP A 163 1.31 2.62 -14.12
CA TRP A 163 2.55 2.85 -14.86
C TRP A 163 2.65 4.26 -15.43
N LEU A 164 1.56 4.78 -15.98
CA LEU A 164 1.53 6.15 -16.49
C LEU A 164 1.66 7.17 -15.36
N GLU A 165 1.03 6.91 -14.21
CA GLU A 165 1.02 7.82 -13.07
C GLU A 165 2.41 8.00 -12.44
N SER A 166 3.13 6.91 -12.19
CA SER A 166 4.37 6.98 -11.40
C SER A 166 5.50 6.03 -11.86
N GLY A 167 5.25 5.19 -12.89
CA GLY A 167 6.13 4.06 -13.19
C GLY A 167 6.18 3.02 -12.07
N TRP A 168 5.11 2.91 -11.28
CA TRP A 168 4.98 2.07 -10.09
C TRP A 168 5.92 2.47 -8.95
N ASN A 169 6.12 3.77 -8.76
CA ASN A 169 7.03 4.31 -7.75
C ASN A 169 6.26 4.94 -6.58
N GLN A 170 6.29 4.28 -5.41
CA GLN A 170 5.62 4.78 -4.20
C GLN A 170 6.25 6.08 -3.66
N SER A 171 7.52 6.29 -3.88
CA SER A 171 8.22 7.49 -3.41
C SER A 171 7.94 8.74 -4.27
N MET A 172 7.19 8.58 -5.37
CA MET A 172 6.91 9.68 -6.28
C MET A 172 5.89 10.66 -5.69
N THR A 173 6.25 11.94 -5.69
CA THR A 173 5.32 13.04 -5.40
C THR A 173 5.38 14.03 -6.56
N SER A 174 4.22 14.33 -7.15
CA SER A 174 4.15 15.30 -8.23
C SER A 174 4.27 16.75 -7.72
N HIS A 175 4.55 17.69 -8.62
CA HIS A 175 4.64 19.12 -8.30
C HIS A 175 3.31 19.72 -7.77
N VAL A 176 2.18 19.04 -7.98
CA VAL A 176 0.86 19.43 -7.47
C VAL A 176 0.46 18.65 -6.20
N GLY A 177 1.34 17.79 -5.70
CA GLY A 177 1.14 17.06 -4.44
C GLY A 177 0.44 15.70 -4.58
N ALA A 178 0.33 15.14 -5.79
CA ALA A 178 -0.13 13.76 -5.96
C ALA A 178 0.95 12.78 -5.51
N VAL A 179 0.58 11.71 -4.79
CA VAL A 179 1.52 10.82 -4.07
C VAL A 179 1.36 9.36 -4.48
N GLY A 180 2.51 8.71 -4.64
CA GLY A 180 2.64 7.26 -4.70
C GLY A 180 2.33 6.63 -6.05
N VAL A 181 2.18 5.31 -6.03
CA VAL A 181 1.98 4.47 -7.22
C VAL A 181 0.79 4.94 -8.06
N MET A 182 -0.31 5.29 -7.41
CA MET A 182 -1.56 5.70 -8.03
C MET A 182 -1.75 7.22 -8.09
N GLN A 183 -0.73 8.00 -7.73
CA GLN A 183 -0.74 9.48 -7.74
C GLN A 183 -2.01 10.09 -7.13
N LEU A 184 -2.29 9.70 -5.89
CA LEU A 184 -3.47 10.17 -5.19
C LEU A 184 -3.29 11.60 -4.67
N MET A 185 -4.26 12.46 -4.97
CA MET A 185 -4.38 13.77 -4.35
C MET A 185 -5.01 13.63 -2.97
N GLU A 186 -4.56 14.47 -2.01
CA GLU A 186 -5.04 14.40 -0.63
C GLU A 186 -6.57 14.44 -0.48
N PRO A 187 -7.32 15.37 -1.12
CA PRO A 187 -8.76 15.37 -0.99
C PRO A 187 -9.44 14.10 -1.53
N THR A 188 -8.86 13.50 -2.58
CA THR A 188 -9.35 12.22 -3.15
C THR A 188 -9.07 11.06 -2.21
N ALA A 189 -7.88 11.03 -1.61
CA ALA A 189 -7.51 10.01 -0.65
C ALA A 189 -8.35 10.07 0.63
N GLU A 190 -8.56 11.27 1.20
CA GLU A 190 -9.42 11.47 2.37
C GLU A 190 -10.84 11.00 2.09
N TRP A 191 -11.41 11.38 0.95
CA TRP A 191 -12.72 10.93 0.54
C TRP A 191 -12.77 9.40 0.38
N GLY A 192 -11.76 8.81 -0.26
CA GLY A 192 -11.68 7.36 -0.45
C GLY A 192 -11.55 6.59 0.87
N LEU A 193 -10.81 7.13 1.84
CA LEU A 193 -10.71 6.57 3.19
C LEU A 193 -12.05 6.63 3.94
N GLU A 194 -12.79 7.70 3.77
CA GLU A 194 -14.10 7.86 4.44
C GLU A 194 -15.17 6.93 3.86
N TYR A 195 -15.18 6.72 2.52
CA TYR A 195 -16.32 6.08 1.84
C TYR A 195 -16.01 4.75 1.15
N LEU A 196 -14.74 4.41 0.89
CA LEU A 196 -14.38 3.25 0.09
C LEU A 196 -13.51 2.24 0.86
N VAL A 197 -12.36 2.67 1.41
CA VAL A 197 -11.34 1.79 2.03
C VAL A 197 -10.80 2.46 3.28
N SER A 198 -11.47 2.28 4.42
CA SER A 198 -11.15 3.00 5.67
C SER A 198 -9.85 2.54 6.37
N ASP A 199 -9.30 1.40 5.96
CA ASP A 199 -8.09 0.80 6.54
C ASP A 199 -6.78 1.12 5.79
N ALA A 200 -6.85 1.74 4.60
CA ALA A 200 -5.69 2.13 3.80
C ALA A 200 -5.04 3.45 4.29
N THR A 201 -4.83 3.55 5.61
CA THR A 201 -4.47 4.83 6.27
C THR A 201 -3.04 5.29 6.01
N ASN A 202 -2.15 4.38 5.58
CA ASN A 202 -0.75 4.69 5.28
C ASN A 202 -0.48 4.95 3.78
N TRP A 203 -1.49 5.34 3.02
CA TRP A 203 -1.42 5.48 1.56
C TRP A 203 -0.27 6.38 1.04
N ARG A 204 0.24 7.30 1.87
CA ARG A 204 1.36 8.16 1.48
C ARG A 204 2.70 7.43 1.44
N ILE A 205 2.84 6.35 2.21
CA ILE A 205 4.12 5.66 2.40
C ILE A 205 4.05 4.17 2.08
N SER A 206 2.87 3.56 2.15
CA SER A 206 2.64 2.15 1.85
C SER A 206 2.20 1.98 0.40
N THR A 207 2.95 1.20 -0.37
CA THR A 207 2.56 0.80 -1.73
C THR A 207 1.21 0.10 -1.74
N GLU A 208 0.98 -0.81 -0.79
CA GLU A 208 -0.27 -1.58 -0.69
C GLU A 208 -1.47 -0.66 -0.44
N ASP A 209 -1.39 0.22 0.57
CA ASP A 209 -2.48 1.14 0.90
C ASP A 209 -2.75 2.12 -0.23
N ASN A 210 -1.70 2.66 -0.87
CA ASN A 210 -1.83 3.58 -1.99
C ASN A 210 -2.52 2.91 -3.19
N VAL A 211 -2.08 1.70 -3.53
CA VAL A 211 -2.65 0.92 -4.64
C VAL A 211 -4.09 0.51 -4.35
N ARG A 212 -4.39 -0.01 -3.15
CA ARG A 212 -5.76 -0.40 -2.77
C ARG A 212 -6.70 0.80 -2.82
N LEU A 213 -6.30 1.92 -2.22
CA LEU A 213 -7.11 3.14 -2.20
C LEU A 213 -7.32 3.70 -3.60
N GLY A 214 -6.24 3.81 -4.39
CA GLY A 214 -6.31 4.31 -5.77
C GLY A 214 -7.15 3.42 -6.69
N THR A 215 -7.04 2.11 -6.54
CA THR A 215 -7.85 1.15 -7.30
C THR A 215 -9.33 1.22 -6.91
N ALA A 216 -9.63 1.37 -5.61
CA ALA A 216 -11.00 1.58 -5.14
C ALA A 216 -11.62 2.88 -5.68
N VAL A 217 -10.83 3.96 -5.71
CA VAL A 217 -11.25 5.24 -6.31
C VAL A 217 -11.54 5.05 -7.80
N PHE A 218 -10.66 4.37 -8.55
CA PHE A 218 -10.89 4.09 -9.97
C PHE A 218 -12.11 3.19 -10.20
N ALA A 219 -12.29 2.14 -9.40
CA ALA A 219 -13.47 1.27 -9.46
C ALA A 219 -14.78 2.05 -9.21
N HIS A 220 -14.77 2.99 -8.27
CA HIS A 220 -15.90 3.89 -8.06
C HIS A 220 -16.17 4.74 -9.30
N MET A 221 -15.14 5.33 -9.90
CA MET A 221 -15.29 6.11 -11.13
C MET A 221 -15.80 5.26 -12.29
N LEU A 222 -15.39 4.00 -12.38
CA LEU A 222 -15.86 3.06 -13.38
C LEU A 222 -17.38 2.78 -13.25
N VAL A 223 -17.86 2.66 -12.02
CA VAL A 223 -19.31 2.55 -11.76
C VAL A 223 -20.04 3.83 -12.15
N GLN A 224 -19.51 5.00 -11.79
CA GLN A 224 -20.10 6.30 -12.16
C GLN A 224 -20.11 6.53 -13.69
N ALA A 225 -19.12 6.00 -14.40
CA ALA A 225 -19.03 6.03 -15.85
C ALA A 225 -19.91 4.98 -16.55
N GLY A 226 -20.70 4.20 -15.81
CA GLY A 226 -21.52 3.13 -16.41
C GLY A 226 -20.68 1.99 -17.00
N TRP A 227 -19.51 1.72 -16.45
CA TRP A 227 -18.53 0.74 -16.90
C TRP A 227 -17.81 1.11 -18.21
N ASP A 228 -17.90 2.37 -18.63
CA ASP A 228 -17.09 2.93 -19.70
C ASP A 228 -15.69 3.24 -19.18
N VAL A 229 -14.69 2.47 -19.63
CA VAL A 229 -13.30 2.59 -19.18
C VAL A 229 -12.68 3.92 -19.61
N GLU A 230 -12.93 4.40 -20.81
CA GLU A 230 -12.40 5.66 -21.32
C GLU A 230 -12.92 6.83 -20.49
N LEU A 231 -14.22 6.83 -20.21
CA LEU A 231 -14.85 7.84 -19.37
C LEU A 231 -14.36 7.77 -17.91
N ALA A 232 -14.15 6.56 -17.37
CA ALA A 232 -13.58 6.40 -16.02
C ALA A 232 -12.16 6.93 -15.92
N LEU A 233 -11.32 6.67 -16.93
CA LEU A 233 -9.97 7.23 -17.02
C LEU A 233 -10.00 8.76 -17.13
N ALA A 234 -10.95 9.31 -17.89
CA ALA A 234 -11.17 10.76 -17.95
C ALA A 234 -11.54 11.33 -16.57
N PHE A 235 -12.41 10.64 -15.82
CA PHE A 235 -12.78 11.05 -14.46
C PHE A 235 -11.58 11.02 -13.52
N TYR A 236 -10.72 10.03 -13.65
CA TYR A 236 -9.51 9.90 -12.84
C TYR A 236 -8.52 11.04 -13.06
N TYR A 237 -8.29 11.38 -14.34
CA TYR A 237 -7.34 12.42 -14.74
C TYR A 237 -7.86 13.84 -14.55
N GLN A 238 -8.99 14.16 -15.20
CA GLN A 238 -9.53 15.52 -15.25
C GLN A 238 -10.53 15.83 -14.14
N GLY A 239 -11.14 14.79 -13.56
CA GLY A 239 -12.24 14.91 -12.61
C GLY A 239 -13.61 15.06 -13.28
N TRP A 240 -14.59 14.27 -12.82
CA TRP A 240 -15.94 14.21 -13.40
C TRP A 240 -16.63 15.57 -13.50
N ARG A 241 -16.48 16.41 -12.44
CA ARG A 241 -17.10 17.74 -12.40
C ARG A 241 -16.51 18.70 -13.45
N SER A 242 -15.20 18.60 -13.69
CA SER A 242 -14.55 19.37 -14.74
C SER A 242 -15.06 18.97 -16.12
N ILE A 243 -15.23 17.67 -16.35
CA ILE A 243 -15.75 17.13 -17.62
C ILE A 243 -17.21 17.55 -17.84
N GLU A 244 -18.04 17.53 -16.78
CA GLU A 244 -19.43 17.97 -16.87
C GLU A 244 -19.54 19.45 -17.28
N ILE A 245 -18.65 20.30 -16.79
CA ILE A 245 -18.67 21.74 -17.06
C ILE A 245 -18.00 22.10 -18.39
N ASN A 246 -16.86 21.50 -18.70
CA ASN A 246 -15.95 21.95 -19.76
C ASN A 246 -15.85 20.96 -20.94
N GLY A 247 -16.39 19.74 -20.81
CA GLY A 247 -16.05 18.62 -21.67
C GLY A 247 -14.65 18.07 -21.39
N MET A 248 -14.23 17.06 -22.15
CA MET A 248 -12.87 16.52 -22.08
C MET A 248 -11.90 17.46 -22.79
N PHE A 249 -10.73 17.70 -22.18
CA PHE A 249 -9.64 18.45 -22.78
C PHE A 249 -8.81 17.55 -23.72
N ASP A 250 -8.01 18.15 -24.61
CA ASP A 250 -7.17 17.41 -25.56
C ASP A 250 -6.14 16.51 -24.83
N ASP A 251 -5.60 16.96 -23.69
CA ASP A 251 -4.68 16.19 -22.86
C ASP A 251 -5.37 15.04 -22.12
N THR A 252 -6.67 15.15 -21.85
CA THR A 252 -7.47 14.04 -21.30
C THR A 252 -7.59 12.90 -22.30
N TYR A 253 -7.86 13.20 -23.58
CA TYR A 253 -7.86 12.17 -24.63
C TYR A 253 -6.48 11.51 -24.76
N GLN A 254 -5.41 12.30 -24.74
CA GLN A 254 -4.05 11.79 -24.82
C GLN A 254 -3.72 10.88 -23.61
N TYR A 255 -4.17 11.26 -22.41
CA TYR A 255 -4.01 10.45 -21.21
C TYR A 255 -4.70 9.08 -21.34
N ILE A 256 -5.95 9.07 -21.81
CA ILE A 256 -6.72 7.85 -22.05
C ILE A 256 -5.98 6.93 -23.03
N ASP A 257 -5.57 7.47 -24.17
CA ASP A 257 -4.85 6.70 -25.21
C ASP A 257 -3.56 6.09 -24.65
N ASN A 258 -2.81 6.84 -23.85
CA ASN A 258 -1.57 6.37 -23.23
C ASN A 258 -1.82 5.24 -22.21
N VAL A 259 -2.84 5.36 -21.36
CA VAL A 259 -3.18 4.28 -20.41
C VAL A 259 -3.61 3.02 -21.16
N LEU A 260 -4.46 3.14 -22.18
CA LEU A 260 -4.94 1.98 -22.95
C LEU A 260 -3.82 1.31 -23.75
N ALA A 261 -2.89 2.09 -24.30
CA ALA A 261 -1.70 1.57 -24.97
C ALA A 261 -0.84 0.75 -23.99
N LEU A 262 -0.53 1.33 -22.82
CA LEU A 262 0.21 0.64 -21.76
C LEU A 262 -0.52 -0.61 -21.26
N ALA A 263 -1.84 -0.52 -21.04
CA ALA A 263 -2.64 -1.67 -20.63
C ALA A 263 -2.55 -2.84 -21.61
N SER A 264 -2.40 -2.55 -22.92
CA SER A 264 -2.24 -3.60 -23.93
C SER A 264 -0.96 -4.43 -23.77
N GLU A 265 0.08 -3.87 -23.13
CA GLU A 265 1.36 -4.53 -22.88
C GLU A 265 1.31 -5.46 -21.65
N PHE A 266 0.30 -5.30 -20.77
CA PHE A 266 0.12 -6.08 -19.54
C PHE A 266 -0.93 -7.20 -19.64
N ARG A 267 -1.44 -7.47 -20.83
CA ARG A 267 -2.45 -8.52 -21.10
C ARG A 267 -1.87 -9.93 -21.15
#